data_b95f66a19d1348fbb021f974144eb3a6
#
_entry.id   b95f66a19d1348fbb021f974144eb3a6
#
_cell.length_a   1.000
_cell.length_b   1.000
_cell.length_c   1.000
_cell.angle_alpha   90.00
_cell.angle_beta   90.00
_cell.angle_gamma   90.00
#
_symmetry.space_group_name_H-M   'P 1'
#
loop_
_entity.id
_entity.type
_entity.pdbx_description
1 polymer ?
#
loop_
_entity_poly.entity_id
_entity_poly.type
_entity_poly.pdbx_seq_one_letter_code
_entity_poly.pdbx_strand_id
1 'polypeptide(L)' 'MPNPKMDALNENSTDPQIQEAISSEIEMCMKEPGAEQKACAGKAYGMAREKTGKELNYGQ' A
#
# COMPACT_ATOMS: atom_id res chain seq x y z
N MET A 1 11.68 -4.98 3.63
CA MET A 1 11.19 -6.38 3.68
C MET A 1 10.04 -6.56 2.71
N PRO A 2 9.94 -7.72 2.07
CA PRO A 2 8.81 -7.95 1.16
C PRO A 2 7.51 -8.01 1.94
N ASN A 3 6.45 -7.51 1.31
CA ASN A 3 5.11 -7.53 1.88
C ASN A 3 4.24 -8.48 1.05
N PRO A 4 3.97 -9.69 1.56
CA PRO A 4 3.20 -10.67 0.80
C PRO A 4 1.83 -10.18 0.37
N LYS A 5 1.16 -9.38 1.20
CA LYS A 5 -0.16 -8.85 0.86
C LYS A 5 -0.07 -7.89 -0.32
N MET A 6 0.93 -7.03 -0.32
CA MET A 6 1.14 -6.11 -1.43
C MET A 6 1.54 -6.86 -2.70
N ASP A 7 2.44 -7.83 -2.57
CA ASP A 7 2.90 -8.62 -3.72
C ASP A 7 1.78 -9.45 -4.36
N ALA A 8 0.77 -9.81 -3.57
CA ALA A 8 -0.36 -10.60 -4.07
C ALA A 8 -1.38 -9.78 -4.84
N LEU A 9 -1.29 -8.46 -4.81
CA LEU A 9 -2.23 -7.60 -5.53
C LEU A 9 -2.09 -7.75 -7.04
N ASN A 10 -3.23 -7.66 -7.72
CA ASN A 10 -3.29 -7.70 -9.18
C ASN A 10 -4.55 -6.96 -9.65
N GLU A 11 -4.79 -6.97 -10.96
CA GLU A 11 -5.93 -6.27 -11.55
C GLU A 11 -7.28 -6.74 -11.02
N ASN A 12 -7.34 -7.97 -10.51
CA ASN A 12 -8.59 -8.57 -10.03
C ASN A 12 -8.75 -8.44 -8.52
N SER A 13 -7.82 -7.81 -7.83
CA SER A 13 -7.91 -7.63 -6.39
C SER A 13 -9.12 -6.78 -6.02
N THR A 14 -9.82 -7.18 -4.95
CA THR A 14 -10.98 -6.44 -4.46
C THR A 14 -10.53 -5.22 -3.64
N ASP A 15 -11.44 -4.26 -3.45
CA ASP A 15 -11.13 -3.08 -2.66
C ASP A 15 -10.68 -3.44 -1.24
N PRO A 16 -11.36 -4.35 -0.51
CA PRO A 16 -10.87 -4.77 0.80
C PRO A 16 -9.47 -5.35 0.77
N GLN A 17 -9.13 -6.14 -0.25
CA GLN A 17 -7.79 -6.70 -0.37
C GLN A 17 -6.75 -5.61 -0.60
N ILE A 18 -7.07 -4.64 -1.43
CA ILE A 18 -6.18 -3.52 -1.72
C ILE A 18 -5.96 -2.70 -0.45
N GLN A 19 -7.02 -2.38 0.28
CA GLN A 19 -6.93 -1.60 1.51
C GLN A 19 -6.11 -2.33 2.58
N GLU A 20 -6.30 -3.64 2.69
CA GLU A 20 -5.53 -4.42 3.65
C GLU A 20 -4.04 -4.40 3.32
N ALA A 21 -3.70 -4.52 2.04
CA ALA A 21 -2.31 -4.47 1.61
C ALA A 21 -1.68 -3.10 1.89
N ILE A 22 -2.43 -2.03 1.60
CA ILE A 22 -1.97 -0.66 1.85
C ILE A 22 -1.73 -0.46 3.34
N SER A 23 -2.68 -0.85 4.19
CA SER A 23 -2.55 -0.72 5.63
C SER A 23 -1.34 -1.48 6.16
N SER A 24 -1.13 -2.70 5.65
CA SER A 24 0.01 -3.52 6.04
C SER A 24 1.33 -2.85 5.66
N GLU A 25 1.39 -2.28 4.46
CA GLU A 25 2.59 -1.59 3.99
C GLU A 25 2.89 -0.36 4.85
N ILE A 26 1.86 0.41 5.19
CA ILE A 26 2.03 1.59 6.05
C ILE A 26 2.57 1.16 7.41
N GLU A 27 2.01 0.12 8.01
CA GLU A 27 2.48 -0.38 9.30
C GLU A 27 3.95 -0.78 9.25
N MET A 28 4.36 -1.49 8.22
CA MET A 28 5.74 -1.92 8.07
C MET A 28 6.67 -0.71 7.90
N CYS A 29 6.24 0.26 7.11
CA CYS A 29 7.01 1.47 6.88
C CYS A 29 7.16 2.27 8.18
N MET A 30 6.11 2.36 8.98
CA MET A 30 6.12 3.15 10.22
C MET A 30 6.98 2.54 11.33
N LYS A 31 7.42 1.30 11.17
CA LYS A 31 8.33 0.68 12.14
C LYS A 31 9.74 1.20 12.03
N GLU A 32 10.09 1.85 10.93
CA GLU A 32 11.42 2.38 10.73
C GLU A 32 11.60 3.70 11.50
N PRO A 33 12.80 3.92 12.11
CA PRO A 33 13.07 5.18 12.78
C PRO A 33 12.94 6.36 11.81
N GLY A 34 12.26 7.41 12.24
CA GLY A 34 12.11 8.62 11.44
C GLY A 34 11.06 8.53 10.35
N ALA A 35 10.31 7.43 10.28
CA ALA A 35 9.26 7.28 9.28
C ALA A 35 8.13 8.28 9.51
N GLU A 36 7.60 8.82 8.41
CA GLU A 36 6.45 9.72 8.46
C GLU A 36 5.24 9.02 7.84
N GLN A 37 4.10 9.10 8.51
CA GLN A 37 2.90 8.43 8.05
C GLN A 37 2.50 8.87 6.64
N LYS A 38 2.59 10.16 6.36
CA LYS A 38 2.23 10.69 5.04
C LYS A 38 3.09 10.09 3.95
N ALA A 39 4.40 10.01 4.18
CA ALA A 39 5.32 9.43 3.21
C ALA A 39 5.06 7.93 3.03
N CYS A 40 4.81 7.23 4.14
CA CYS A 40 4.51 5.80 4.10
C CYS A 40 3.20 5.52 3.35
N ALA A 41 2.18 6.33 3.58
CA ALA A 41 0.91 6.19 2.88
C ALA A 41 1.08 6.44 1.38
N GLY A 42 1.80 7.49 1.01
CA GLY A 42 2.06 7.78 -0.40
C GLY A 42 2.77 6.64 -1.10
N LYS A 43 3.76 6.06 -0.46
CA LYS A 43 4.48 4.91 -0.99
C LYS A 43 3.55 3.71 -1.17
N ALA A 44 2.75 3.42 -0.14
CA ALA A 44 1.85 2.27 -0.17
C ALA A 44 0.81 2.40 -1.29
N TYR A 45 0.21 3.56 -1.44
CA TYR A 45 -0.75 3.81 -2.52
C TYR A 45 -0.08 3.72 -3.89
N GLY A 46 1.14 4.23 -4.02
CA GLY A 46 1.90 4.14 -5.27
C GLY A 46 2.15 2.69 -5.68
N MET A 47 2.55 1.86 -4.72
CA MET A 47 2.77 0.44 -4.98
C MET A 47 1.48 -0.25 -5.38
N ALA A 48 0.39 0.04 -4.67
CA ALA A 48 -0.91 -0.58 -4.97
C ALA A 48 -1.41 -0.18 -6.35
N ARG A 49 -1.23 1.07 -6.76
CA ARG A 49 -1.61 1.51 -8.10
C ARG A 49 -0.85 0.73 -9.17
N GLU A 50 0.44 0.54 -8.99
CA GLU A 50 1.25 -0.22 -9.95
C GLU A 50 0.81 -1.67 -10.04
N LYS A 51 0.52 -2.29 -8.91
CA LYS A 51 0.14 -3.69 -8.87
C LYS A 51 -1.25 -3.95 -9.46
N THR A 52 -2.19 -3.06 -9.20
CA THR A 52 -3.59 -3.25 -9.60
C THR A 52 -3.95 -2.55 -10.91
N GLY A 53 -3.16 -1.57 -11.32
CA GLY A 53 -3.49 -0.74 -12.49
C GLY A 53 -4.66 0.19 -12.25
N LYS A 54 -5.12 0.33 -11.01
CA LYS A 54 -6.25 1.19 -10.66
C LYS A 54 -5.75 2.53 -10.15
N GLU A 55 -6.54 3.57 -10.38
CA GLU A 55 -6.26 4.88 -9.80
C GLU A 55 -6.69 4.89 -8.35
N LEU A 56 -5.72 4.88 -7.46
CA LEU A 56 -5.94 4.94 -6.03
C LEU A 56 -5.31 6.24 -5.54
N ASN A 57 -6.11 7.12 -4.95
CA ASN A 57 -5.64 8.43 -4.55
C ASN A 57 -5.58 8.55 -3.03
N TYR A 58 -4.41 8.84 -2.53
CA TYR A 58 -4.22 9.12 -1.11
C TYR A 58 -4.91 10.45 -0.77
N GLY A 59 -5.72 10.43 0.28
CA GLY A 59 -6.40 11.63 0.74
C GLY A 59 -7.75 11.89 0.11
N GLN A 60 -8.23 10.97 -0.67
CA GLN A 60 -9.56 11.06 -1.29
C GLN A 60 -10.64 10.56 -0.36
#